data_326e6f3e9fac460084fc073c7987df0a
#
_entry.id   326e6f3e9fac460084fc073c7987df0a
#
_cell.length_a   1.000
_cell.length_b   1.000
_cell.length_c   1.000
_cell.angle_alpha   90.00
_cell.angle_beta   90.00
_cell.angle_gamma   90.00
#
_symmetry.space_group_name_H-M   'P 1'
#
loop_
_entity.id
_entity.type
_entity.pdbx_description
1 polymer ?
#
loop_
_entity_poly.entity_id
_entity_poly.type
_entity_poly.pdbx_seq_one_letter_code
_entity_poly.pdbx_strand_id
1 'polypeptide(L)'
;MYSYYLSSEAKEDLRRIYYYVVSKFGVNQADSYFNMFYDCFEKIEENPFLFPSADHIKVGYRYCVCGVDTIYYQINGDKRVEIITIIGRQDF
;
A
#
# COMPACT_ATOMS: atom_id res chain seq x y z
N MET A 1 -3.98 15.47 12.53
CA MET A 1 -3.61 14.06 12.41
C MET A 1 -4.23 13.48 11.14
N TYR A 2 -3.43 12.74 10.37
CA TYR A 2 -3.92 12.10 9.14
C TYR A 2 -4.58 10.77 9.46
N SER A 3 -5.50 10.37 8.60
CA SER A 3 -6.07 9.03 8.65
C SER A 3 -6.07 8.43 7.25
N TYR A 4 -5.89 7.12 7.13
CA TYR A 4 -5.86 6.48 5.83
C TYR A 4 -7.11 5.65 5.60
N TYR A 5 -7.40 5.41 4.32
CA TYR A 5 -8.43 4.46 3.90
C TYR A 5 -7.97 3.81 2.60
N LEU A 6 -8.50 2.64 2.32
CA LEU A 6 -8.13 1.87 1.13
C LEU A 6 -9.18 2.10 0.03
N SER A 7 -8.69 2.34 -1.18
CA SER A 7 -9.57 2.34 -2.35
C SER A 7 -10.07 0.93 -2.61
N SER A 8 -11.09 0.81 -3.46
CA SER A 8 -11.56 -0.51 -3.88
C SER A 8 -10.47 -1.31 -4.56
N GLU A 9 -9.66 -0.66 -5.38
CA GLU A 9 -8.56 -1.31 -6.07
C GLU A 9 -7.51 -1.80 -5.09
N ALA A 10 -7.15 -0.99 -4.08
CA ALA A 10 -6.18 -1.39 -3.08
C ALA A 10 -6.66 -2.60 -2.28
N LYS A 11 -7.94 -2.65 -1.97
CA LYS A 11 -8.52 -3.81 -1.28
C LYS A 11 -8.40 -5.08 -2.11
N GLU A 12 -8.68 -4.98 -3.40
CA GLU A 12 -8.52 -6.12 -4.31
C GLU A 12 -7.07 -6.54 -4.45
N ASP A 13 -6.16 -5.55 -4.53
CA ASP A 13 -4.73 -5.84 -4.59
C ASP A 13 -4.26 -6.61 -3.37
N LEU A 14 -4.70 -6.18 -2.17
CA LEU A 14 -4.34 -6.88 -0.93
C LEU A 14 -4.87 -8.31 -0.92
N ARG A 15 -6.10 -8.50 -1.38
CA ARG A 15 -6.69 -9.85 -1.45
C ARG A 15 -5.89 -10.74 -2.39
N ARG A 16 -5.56 -10.24 -3.56
CA ARG A 16 -4.78 -10.98 -4.56
C ARG A 16 -3.41 -11.37 -4.02
N ILE A 17 -2.75 -10.41 -3.38
CA ILE A 17 -1.43 -10.64 -2.79
C ILE A 17 -1.53 -11.69 -1.68
N TYR A 18 -2.54 -11.58 -0.82
CA TYR A 18 -2.71 -12.52 0.28
C TYR A 18 -2.86 -13.94 -0.24
N TYR A 19 -3.75 -14.15 -1.20
CA TYR A 19 -3.99 -15.49 -1.74
C TYR A 19 -2.77 -16.03 -2.49
N TYR A 20 -2.04 -15.16 -3.17
CA TYR A 20 -0.78 -15.57 -3.82
C TYR A 20 0.21 -16.09 -2.78
N VAL A 21 0.40 -15.36 -1.69
CA VAL A 21 1.35 -15.76 -0.66
C VAL A 21 0.88 -17.04 0.05
N VAL A 22 -0.42 -17.16 0.32
CA VAL A 22 -0.97 -18.39 0.89
C VAL A 22 -0.63 -19.59 0.01
N SER A 23 -0.83 -19.46 -1.31
CA SER A 23 -0.62 -20.58 -2.21
C SER A 23 0.86 -20.96 -2.35
N LYS A 24 1.77 -20.00 -2.16
CA LYS A 24 3.21 -20.26 -2.30
C LYS A 24 3.89 -20.61 -0.98
N PHE A 25 3.47 -20.01 0.12
CA PHE A 25 4.21 -20.06 1.38
C PHE A 25 3.34 -20.43 2.59
N GLY A 26 2.02 -20.54 2.42
CA GLY A 26 1.12 -20.91 3.50
C GLY A 26 0.56 -19.73 4.26
N VAL A 27 -0.40 -20.02 5.15
CA VAL A 27 -1.20 -19.02 5.86
C VAL A 27 -0.35 -18.18 6.81
N ASN A 28 0.57 -18.81 7.55
CA ASN A 28 1.38 -18.06 8.53
C ASN A 28 2.23 -17.00 7.86
N GLN A 29 2.84 -17.35 6.72
CA GLN A 29 3.63 -16.40 5.97
C GLN A 29 2.76 -15.29 5.39
N ALA A 30 1.57 -15.64 4.91
CA ALA A 30 0.63 -14.67 4.35
C ALA A 30 0.17 -13.69 5.42
N ASP A 31 -0.09 -14.17 6.64
CA ASP A 31 -0.51 -13.28 7.73
C ASP A 31 0.60 -12.29 8.09
N SER A 32 1.86 -12.77 8.15
CA SER A 32 2.99 -11.90 8.43
C SER A 32 3.15 -10.84 7.35
N TYR A 33 3.00 -11.24 6.10
CA TYR A 33 3.14 -10.33 4.97
C TYR A 33 2.01 -9.30 4.96
N PHE A 34 0.81 -9.73 5.29
CA PHE A 34 -0.34 -8.85 5.37
C PHE A 34 -0.15 -7.80 6.46
N ASN A 35 0.34 -8.23 7.63
CA ASN A 35 0.63 -7.31 8.73
C ASN A 35 1.69 -6.28 8.35
N MET A 36 2.66 -6.66 7.52
CA MET A 36 3.67 -5.74 7.02
C MET A 36 3.04 -4.57 6.25
N PHE A 37 2.01 -4.85 5.44
CA PHE A 37 1.31 -3.79 4.72
C PHE A 37 0.63 -2.82 5.67
N TYR A 38 -0.01 -3.31 6.70
CA TYR A 38 -0.69 -2.44 7.66
C TYR A 38 0.31 -1.60 8.45
N ASP A 39 1.48 -2.14 8.76
CA ASP A 39 2.55 -1.35 9.36
C ASP A 39 3.00 -0.22 8.42
N CYS A 40 3.09 -0.51 7.12
CA CYS A 40 3.42 0.52 6.13
C CYS A 40 2.34 1.59 6.05
N PHE A 41 1.08 1.18 6.07
CA PHE A 41 -0.04 2.14 6.05
C PHE A 41 0.01 3.06 7.26
N GLU A 42 0.33 2.53 8.43
CA GLU A 42 0.46 3.34 9.64
C GLU A 42 1.60 4.35 9.55
N LYS A 43 2.72 3.94 8.96
CA LYS A 43 3.84 4.86 8.75
C LYS A 43 3.46 5.99 7.80
N ILE A 44 2.71 5.67 6.75
CA ILE A 44 2.22 6.69 5.82
C ILE A 44 1.28 7.64 6.55
N GLU A 45 0.39 7.09 7.38
CA GLU A 45 -0.57 7.88 8.14
C GLU A 45 0.13 8.86 9.09
N GLU A 46 1.22 8.40 9.73
CA GLU A 46 1.97 9.23 10.66
C GLU A 46 2.62 10.43 9.98
N ASN A 47 3.15 10.23 8.78
CA ASN A 47 3.84 11.31 8.07
C ASN A 47 3.76 11.08 6.55
N PRO A 48 2.63 11.44 5.94
CA PRO A 48 2.42 11.15 4.51
C PRO A 48 3.33 11.94 3.58
N PHE A 49 3.99 13.00 4.05
CA PHE A 49 4.91 13.77 3.23
C PHE A 49 6.35 13.27 3.31
N LEU A 50 6.61 12.26 4.15
CA LEU A 50 7.94 11.70 4.29
C LEU A 50 8.37 10.90 3.06
N PHE A 51 7.44 10.29 2.38
CA PHE A 51 7.73 9.40 1.26
C PHE A 51 7.77 10.15 -0.07
N PRO A 52 8.52 9.63 -1.05
CA PRO A 52 8.77 10.39 -2.28
C PRO A 52 7.55 10.54 -3.16
N SER A 53 7.65 11.54 -4.03
CA SER A 53 6.63 11.83 -5.02
C SER A 53 6.61 10.78 -6.12
N ALA A 54 5.43 10.50 -6.63
CA ALA A 54 5.21 9.67 -7.82
C ALA A 54 4.48 10.48 -8.89
N ASP A 55 4.80 11.77 -9.00
CA ASP A 55 4.17 12.67 -9.97
C ASP A 55 4.33 12.18 -11.41
N HIS A 56 5.39 11.42 -11.68
CA HIS A 56 5.62 10.84 -13.01
C HIS A 56 4.53 9.85 -13.41
N ILE A 57 3.81 9.29 -12.43
CA ILE A 57 2.68 8.40 -12.69
C ILE A 57 1.40 9.22 -12.74
N LYS A 58 1.17 10.02 -11.71
CA LYS A 58 0.05 10.95 -11.67
C LYS A 58 0.36 12.03 -10.66
N VAL A 59 0.12 13.29 -11.03
CA VAL A 59 0.38 14.43 -10.16
C VAL A 59 -0.35 14.26 -8.83
N GLY A 60 0.38 14.44 -7.74
CA GLY A 60 -0.14 14.28 -6.39
C GLY A 60 0.06 12.91 -5.78
N TYR A 61 0.46 11.93 -6.58
CA TYR A 61 0.74 10.59 -6.06
C TYR A 61 2.07 10.57 -5.33
N ARG A 62 2.13 9.71 -4.31
CA ARG A 62 3.36 9.38 -3.58
C ARG A 62 3.46 7.88 -3.47
N TYR A 63 4.64 7.37 -3.12
CA TYR A 63 4.80 5.93 -3.01
C TYR A 63 5.65 5.54 -1.80
N CYS A 64 5.38 4.33 -1.32
CA CYS A 64 6.11 3.73 -0.21
C CYS A 64 6.44 2.29 -0.59
N VAL A 65 7.72 1.95 -0.61
CA VAL A 65 8.14 0.58 -0.89
C VAL A 65 7.88 -0.27 0.34
N CYS A 66 7.22 -1.41 0.14
CA CYS A 66 6.84 -2.31 1.21
C CYS A 66 7.18 -3.74 0.77
N GLY A 67 8.30 -4.25 1.26
CA GLY A 67 8.80 -5.54 0.78
C GLY A 67 9.15 -5.47 -0.69
N VAL A 68 8.56 -6.38 -1.48
CA VAL A 68 8.74 -6.40 -2.93
C VAL A 68 7.65 -5.64 -3.66
N ASP A 69 6.73 -5.05 -2.92
CA ASP A 69 5.59 -4.32 -3.47
C ASP A 69 5.75 -2.83 -3.23
N THR A 70 5.02 -2.04 -4.00
CA THR A 70 5.01 -0.58 -3.87
C THR A 70 3.59 -0.12 -3.63
N ILE A 71 3.41 0.66 -2.57
CA ILE A 71 2.12 1.24 -2.21
C ILE A 71 2.07 2.64 -2.80
N TYR A 72 1.05 2.92 -3.62
CA TYR A 72 0.81 4.25 -4.17
C TYR A 72 -0.35 4.88 -3.42
N TYR A 73 -0.19 6.14 -3.04
CA TYR A 73 -1.22 6.84 -2.30
C TYR A 73 -1.26 8.31 -2.67
N GLN A 74 -2.34 8.98 -2.30
CA GLN A 74 -2.44 10.43 -2.43
C GLN A 74 -3.07 11.01 -1.17
N ILE A 75 -2.82 12.29 -0.93
CA ILE A 75 -3.39 13.00 0.21
C ILE A 75 -4.56 13.80 -0.33
N ASN A 76 -5.76 13.45 0.13
CA ASN A 76 -6.97 14.21 -0.18
C ASN A 76 -7.15 15.29 0.88
N GLY A 77 -7.97 16.29 0.60
CA GLY A 77 -8.24 17.35 1.56
C GLY A 77 -8.66 16.78 2.92
N ASP A 78 -8.65 17.60 3.96
CA ASP A 78 -9.07 17.21 5.31
C ASP A 78 -8.22 16.10 5.93
N LYS A 79 -6.94 16.04 5.55
CA LYS A 79 -5.98 15.13 6.16
C LYS A 79 -6.36 13.66 5.99
N ARG A 80 -6.91 13.31 4.82
CA ARG A 80 -7.22 11.93 4.46
C ARG A 80 -6.17 11.42 3.49
N VAL A 81 -5.67 10.22 3.75
CA VAL A 81 -4.73 9.54 2.86
C VAL A 81 -5.47 8.40 2.20
N GLU A 82 -5.51 8.44 0.87
CA GLU A 82 -6.12 7.37 0.11
C GLU A 82 -5.04 6.42 -0.40
N ILE A 83 -5.08 5.17 0.02
CA ILE A 83 -4.21 4.13 -0.54
C ILE A 83 -4.84 3.72 -1.86
N ILE A 84 -4.17 4.05 -2.97
CA ILE A 84 -4.73 3.93 -4.31
C ILE A 84 -4.60 2.52 -4.85
N THR A 85 -3.38 1.99 -4.82
CA THR A 85 -3.09 0.68 -5.40
C THR A 85 -1.78 0.15 -4.86
N ILE A 86 -1.59 -1.16 -4.96
CA ILE A 86 -0.35 -1.83 -4.54
C ILE A 86 0.13 -2.65 -5.73
N ILE A 87 1.34 -2.37 -6.18
CA ILE A 87 1.91 -3.01 -7.37
C ILE A 87 3.18 -3.74 -6.98
N GLY A 88 3.25 -5.03 -7.29
CA GLY A 88 4.40 -5.85 -6.99
C GLY A 88 5.23 -6.14 -8.22
N ARG A 89 6.48 -6.54 -7.98
CA ARG A 89 7.40 -6.88 -9.06
C ARG A 89 6.93 -8.08 -9.87
N GLN A 90 6.25 -9.00 -9.20
CA GLN A 90 5.77 -10.22 -9.87
C GLN A 90 4.64 -9.96 -10.83
N ASP A 91 4.15 -8.75 -10.92
CA ASP A 91 3.09 -8.37 -11.85
C ASP A 91 3.61 -8.04 -13.25
N PHE A 92 4.90 -8.15 -13.45
CA PHE A 92 5.51 -7.92 -14.75
C PHE A 92 5.53 -9.16 -15.63
#